data_eab4661f766eb774e67867a4e67ea945
#
_entry.id   eab4661f766eb774e67867a4e67ea945
#
_cell.length_a   1.000
_cell.length_b   1.000
_cell.length_c   1.000
_cell.angle_alpha   90.00
_cell.angle_beta   90.00
_cell.angle_gamma   90.00
#
_symmetry.space_group_name_H-M   'P 1'
#
loop_
_entity.id
_entity.type
_entity.pdbx_description
1 polymer ?
#
loop_
_entity_poly.entity_id
_entity_poly.type
_entity_poly.pdbx_seq_one_letter_code
_entity_poly.pdbx_strand_id
1 'polypeptide(L)'
;SFGNSKVKFKNEIISGSLSADLMDYLPRDGFFTGVEYGKVDYNRIINSFRVTDNESLALDISSFYSFESMIISRFEMFRAVYFHKTVRSAEVMLLHSLLLSSEILNLSKISLTDYLKLTDDSILLKISSSPNNEMAKEMVSNYLDRKLLKCVYERFVRKRDNFTKLNRDKIEELRLKIARLSNIDEKKIFLDTYG
;
A
#
# COMPACT_ATOMS: atom_id res chain seq x y z
N SER A 1 -11.61 -15.02 -12.12
CA SER A 1 -11.16 -14.21 -10.97
C SER A 1 -10.17 -15.02 -10.16
N PHE A 2 -9.02 -14.44 -9.84
CA PHE A 2 -8.06 -15.03 -8.93
C PHE A 2 -8.74 -15.34 -7.59
N GLY A 3 -8.54 -16.56 -7.05
CA GLY A 3 -9.07 -16.95 -5.73
C GLY A 3 -10.49 -17.52 -5.72
N ASN A 4 -11.09 -17.85 -6.86
CA ASN A 4 -12.41 -18.47 -6.93
C ASN A 4 -12.37 -19.95 -7.37
N SER A 5 -11.36 -20.70 -6.96
CA SER A 5 -11.36 -22.15 -7.14
C SER A 5 -12.38 -22.81 -6.22
N LYS A 6 -13.02 -23.90 -6.69
CA LYS A 6 -13.85 -24.77 -5.84
C LYS A 6 -13.03 -25.48 -4.76
N VAL A 7 -11.72 -25.59 -4.95
CA VAL A 7 -10.79 -26.23 -4.03
C VAL A 7 -10.20 -25.17 -3.09
N LYS A 8 -10.48 -25.31 -1.81
CA LYS A 8 -10.20 -24.29 -0.78
C LYS A 8 -8.72 -23.94 -0.66
N PHE A 9 -7.82 -24.93 -0.56
CA PHE A 9 -6.38 -24.67 -0.39
C PHE A 9 -5.76 -23.89 -1.56
N LYS A 10 -6.31 -24.02 -2.78
CA LYS A 10 -5.82 -23.25 -3.93
C LYS A 10 -6.09 -21.75 -3.78
N ASN A 11 -7.23 -21.40 -3.19
CA ASN A 11 -7.55 -20.01 -2.88
C ASN A 11 -6.64 -19.49 -1.76
N GLU A 12 -6.35 -20.33 -0.76
CA GLU A 12 -5.49 -19.98 0.38
C GLU A 12 -4.01 -19.78 -0.04
N ILE A 13 -3.52 -20.53 -1.04
CA ILE A 13 -2.18 -20.30 -1.62
C ILE A 13 -2.09 -18.93 -2.29
N ILE A 14 -3.17 -18.45 -2.92
CA ILE A 14 -3.15 -17.17 -3.66
C ILE A 14 -3.44 -15.99 -2.75
N SER A 15 -4.43 -16.11 -1.85
CA SER A 15 -4.94 -14.98 -1.05
C SER A 15 -5.00 -15.25 0.45
N GLY A 16 -4.43 -16.34 0.93
CA GLY A 16 -4.37 -16.68 2.36
C GLY A 16 -3.30 -15.94 3.12
N SER A 17 -3.25 -16.16 4.44
CA SER A 17 -2.24 -15.58 5.33
C SER A 17 -0.81 -16.06 5.04
N LEU A 18 -0.67 -17.17 4.29
CA LEU A 18 0.57 -17.76 3.82
C LEU A 18 0.58 -17.82 2.28
N SER A 19 0.16 -16.73 1.66
CA SER A 19 0.08 -16.67 0.20
C SER A 19 1.47 -16.68 -0.46
N ALA A 20 1.50 -17.20 -1.68
CA ALA A 20 2.69 -17.15 -2.51
C ALA A 20 3.18 -15.72 -2.74
N ASP A 21 2.25 -14.76 -2.85
CA ASP A 21 2.54 -13.33 -2.95
C ASP A 21 3.32 -12.82 -1.73
N LEU A 22 2.87 -13.15 -0.51
CA LEU A 22 3.57 -12.77 0.72
C LEU A 22 5.02 -13.31 0.76
N MET A 23 5.20 -14.55 0.32
CA MET A 23 6.53 -15.18 0.31
C MET A 23 7.44 -14.63 -0.78
N ASP A 24 6.89 -14.02 -1.82
CA ASP A 24 7.65 -13.34 -2.88
C ASP A 24 8.02 -11.91 -2.46
N TYR A 25 7.05 -11.07 -2.07
CA TYR A 25 7.35 -9.66 -1.89
C TYR A 25 8.19 -9.36 -0.64
N LEU A 26 8.02 -10.08 0.48
CA LEU A 26 8.78 -9.79 1.69
C LEU A 26 10.30 -9.86 1.49
N PRO A 27 10.89 -10.95 0.96
CA PRO A 27 12.32 -11.02 0.73
C PRO A 27 12.79 -10.06 -0.38
N ARG A 28 11.99 -9.88 -1.43
CA ARG A 28 12.29 -8.98 -2.53
C ARG A 28 12.34 -7.53 -2.07
N ASP A 29 11.33 -7.09 -1.34
CA ASP A 29 11.28 -5.72 -0.82
C ASP A 29 12.38 -5.48 0.23
N GLY A 30 12.67 -6.48 1.09
CA GLY A 30 13.81 -6.42 2.00
C GLY A 30 15.14 -6.22 1.27
N PHE A 31 15.35 -6.96 0.18
CA PHE A 31 16.53 -6.83 -0.65
C PHE A 31 16.69 -5.44 -1.28
N PHE A 32 15.62 -4.95 -1.93
CA PHE A 32 15.67 -3.65 -2.63
C PHE A 32 15.68 -2.44 -1.70
N THR A 33 15.14 -2.56 -0.50
CA THR A 33 15.18 -1.48 0.50
C THR A 33 16.42 -1.52 1.39
N GLY A 34 17.19 -2.60 1.32
CA GLY A 34 18.42 -2.77 2.11
C GLY A 34 18.17 -3.06 3.59
N VAL A 35 16.98 -3.50 3.97
CA VAL A 35 16.67 -3.88 5.35
C VAL A 35 16.85 -5.40 5.55
N GLU A 36 17.24 -5.81 6.77
CA GLU A 36 17.53 -7.19 7.10
C GLU A 36 16.28 -8.02 7.48
N TYR A 37 15.11 -7.40 7.53
CA TYR A 37 13.88 -8.02 8.06
C TYR A 37 13.26 -9.11 7.19
N GLY A 38 13.57 -9.16 5.89
CA GLY A 38 13.00 -10.14 4.96
C GLY A 38 13.64 -11.54 4.99
N LYS A 39 14.60 -11.79 5.89
CA LYS A 39 15.37 -13.05 5.93
C LYS A 39 14.63 -14.13 6.72
N VAL A 40 13.91 -14.98 6.02
CA VAL A 40 13.15 -16.11 6.56
C VAL A 40 13.47 -17.37 5.76
N ASP A 41 13.43 -18.54 6.40
CA ASP A 41 13.55 -19.82 5.71
C ASP A 41 12.24 -20.20 4.99
N TYR A 42 12.00 -19.56 3.86
CA TYR A 42 10.81 -19.80 3.02
C TYR A 42 10.78 -21.23 2.48
N ASN A 43 11.95 -21.83 2.17
CA ASN A 43 12.00 -23.21 1.68
C ASN A 43 11.46 -24.19 2.72
N ARG A 44 11.76 -23.98 3.98
CA ARG A 44 11.23 -24.80 5.07
C ARG A 44 9.71 -24.65 5.19
N ILE A 45 9.19 -23.43 5.06
CA ILE A 45 7.74 -23.15 5.09
C ILE A 45 7.07 -23.86 3.91
N ILE A 46 7.57 -23.69 2.69
CA ILE A 46 6.98 -24.27 1.47
C ILE A 46 6.96 -25.79 1.54
N ASN A 47 8.06 -26.42 1.98
CA ASN A 47 8.17 -27.88 2.08
C ASN A 47 7.27 -28.46 3.20
N SER A 48 6.83 -27.64 4.14
CA SER A 48 5.96 -28.05 5.25
C SER A 48 4.47 -27.86 5.00
N PHE A 49 4.06 -27.38 3.84
CA PHE A 49 2.65 -27.29 3.51
C PHE A 49 1.99 -28.67 3.46
N ARG A 50 0.81 -28.75 4.02
CA ARG A 50 -0.07 -29.92 4.03
C ARG A 50 -1.47 -29.49 3.63
N VAL A 51 -2.22 -30.40 3.06
CA VAL A 51 -3.65 -30.21 2.82
C VAL A 51 -4.38 -31.07 3.84
N THR A 52 -5.31 -30.46 4.59
CA THR A 52 -6.15 -31.16 5.55
C THR A 52 -7.29 -31.88 4.88
N ASP A 53 -7.97 -32.78 5.60
CA ASP A 53 -9.15 -33.51 5.12
C ASP A 53 -10.29 -32.56 4.69
N ASN A 54 -10.32 -31.34 5.25
CA ASN A 54 -11.28 -30.27 4.87
C ASN A 54 -10.79 -29.41 3.70
N GLU A 55 -9.82 -29.89 2.93
CA GLU A 55 -9.21 -29.18 1.80
C GLU A 55 -8.63 -27.79 2.15
N SER A 56 -8.26 -27.54 3.40
CA SER A 56 -7.59 -26.31 3.83
C SER A 56 -6.07 -26.49 3.83
N LEU A 57 -5.37 -25.38 3.57
CA LEU A 57 -3.92 -25.33 3.68
C LEU A 57 -3.52 -25.30 5.17
N ALA A 58 -2.55 -26.13 5.53
CA ALA A 58 -1.96 -26.17 6.86
C ALA A 58 -0.44 -26.22 6.77
N LEU A 59 0.24 -25.95 7.88
CA LEU A 59 1.67 -26.15 8.03
C LEU A 59 1.95 -27.31 9.00
N ASP A 60 2.94 -28.11 8.64
CA ASP A 60 3.50 -29.07 9.58
C ASP A 60 4.16 -28.33 10.75
N ILE A 61 3.96 -28.86 11.97
CA ILE A 61 4.47 -28.27 13.21
C ILE A 61 5.99 -28.09 13.21
N SER A 62 6.71 -28.87 12.45
CA SER A 62 8.17 -28.77 12.31
C SER A 62 8.65 -27.44 11.72
N SER A 63 7.77 -26.68 11.06
CA SER A 63 8.06 -25.35 10.50
C SER A 63 7.57 -24.20 11.37
N PHE A 64 7.09 -24.45 12.57
CA PHE A 64 6.50 -23.44 13.47
C PHE A 64 7.41 -22.21 13.64
N TYR A 65 8.68 -22.42 13.94
CA TYR A 65 9.63 -21.31 14.16
C TYR A 65 9.91 -20.50 12.89
N SER A 66 9.94 -21.15 11.71
CA SER A 66 10.09 -20.44 10.44
C SER A 66 8.86 -19.61 10.12
N PHE A 67 7.67 -20.10 10.44
CA PHE A 67 6.41 -19.36 10.33
C PHE A 67 6.35 -18.17 11.29
N GLU A 68 6.70 -18.36 12.56
CA GLU A 68 6.78 -17.27 13.54
C GLU A 68 7.75 -16.18 13.08
N SER A 69 8.94 -16.57 12.62
CA SER A 69 9.93 -15.65 12.06
C SER A 69 9.36 -14.86 10.87
N MET A 70 8.58 -15.49 10.00
CA MET A 70 7.94 -14.82 8.87
C MET A 70 6.89 -13.80 9.32
N ILE A 71 6.09 -14.09 10.33
CA ILE A 71 5.09 -13.15 10.87
C ILE A 71 5.79 -11.94 11.51
N ILE A 72 6.86 -12.16 12.26
CA ILE A 72 7.66 -11.09 12.86
C ILE A 72 8.31 -10.24 11.76
N SER A 73 8.92 -10.88 10.78
CA SER A 73 9.53 -10.22 9.61
C SER A 73 8.53 -9.32 8.87
N ARG A 74 7.33 -9.83 8.62
CA ARG A 74 6.24 -9.06 8.02
C ARG A 74 5.89 -7.82 8.86
N PHE A 75 5.74 -7.99 10.15
CA PHE A 75 5.43 -6.87 11.07
C PHE A 75 6.53 -5.80 11.03
N GLU A 76 7.79 -6.20 11.04
CA GLU A 76 8.93 -5.29 10.98
C GLU A 76 9.01 -4.56 9.63
N MET A 77 8.75 -5.26 8.52
CA MET A 77 8.67 -4.66 7.19
C MET A 77 7.56 -3.61 7.11
N PHE A 78 6.39 -3.87 7.69
CA PHE A 78 5.33 -2.87 7.76
C PHE A 78 5.77 -1.61 8.49
N ARG A 79 6.45 -1.75 9.62
CA ARG A 79 6.92 -0.60 10.42
C ARG A 79 8.08 0.16 9.75
N ALA A 80 9.06 -0.56 9.24
CA ALA A 80 10.30 0.04 8.76
C ALA A 80 10.22 0.52 7.30
N VAL A 81 9.38 -0.10 6.47
CA VAL A 81 9.30 0.14 5.03
C VAL A 81 7.94 0.69 4.63
N TYR A 82 6.88 -0.12 4.75
CA TYR A 82 5.58 0.24 4.14
C TYR A 82 4.90 1.43 4.84
N PHE A 83 5.04 1.56 6.16
CA PHE A 83 4.52 2.70 6.93
C PHE A 83 5.56 3.79 7.16
N HIS A 84 6.71 3.70 6.53
CA HIS A 84 7.70 4.77 6.65
C HIS A 84 7.16 6.07 6.05
N LYS A 85 7.33 7.18 6.76
CA LYS A 85 6.80 8.51 6.37
C LYS A 85 7.13 8.92 4.94
N THR A 86 8.28 8.53 4.42
CA THR A 86 8.69 8.82 3.04
C THR A 86 7.87 8.03 2.03
N VAL A 87 7.60 6.75 2.29
CA VAL A 87 6.75 5.89 1.44
C VAL A 87 5.32 6.40 1.47
N ARG A 88 4.79 6.68 2.66
CA ARG A 88 3.44 7.24 2.81
C ARG A 88 3.29 8.59 2.12
N SER A 89 4.31 9.44 2.18
CA SER A 89 4.34 10.73 1.48
C SER A 89 4.25 10.56 -0.04
N ALA A 90 5.01 9.62 -0.61
CA ALA A 90 4.97 9.30 -2.04
C ALA A 90 3.58 8.76 -2.46
N GLU A 91 3.01 7.85 -1.66
CA GLU A 91 1.68 7.30 -1.91
C GLU A 91 0.59 8.38 -1.86
N VAL A 92 0.63 9.27 -0.87
CA VAL A 92 -0.31 10.40 -0.76
C VAL A 92 -0.23 11.32 -1.99
N MET A 93 0.98 11.65 -2.43
CA MET A 93 1.17 12.49 -3.63
C MET A 93 0.61 11.81 -4.87
N LEU A 94 0.92 10.53 -5.06
CA LEU A 94 0.43 9.76 -6.19
C LEU A 94 -1.09 9.63 -6.17
N LEU A 95 -1.68 9.26 -5.03
CA LEU A 95 -3.13 9.13 -4.87
C LEU A 95 -3.85 10.45 -5.18
N HIS A 96 -3.37 11.56 -4.63
CA HIS A 96 -3.98 12.87 -4.89
C HIS A 96 -3.83 13.32 -6.34
N SER A 97 -2.69 13.06 -6.99
CA SER A 97 -2.52 13.35 -8.41
C SER A 97 -3.48 12.56 -9.30
N LEU A 98 -3.71 11.28 -8.97
CA LEU A 98 -4.70 10.43 -9.65
C LEU A 98 -6.14 10.93 -9.44
N LEU A 99 -6.50 11.29 -8.20
CA LEU A 99 -7.84 11.81 -7.87
C LEU A 99 -8.12 13.12 -8.59
N LEU A 100 -7.18 14.06 -8.58
CA LEU A 100 -7.28 15.33 -9.29
C LEU A 100 -7.37 15.16 -10.81
N SER A 101 -6.81 14.08 -11.34
CA SER A 101 -6.79 13.78 -12.78
C SER A 101 -7.85 12.75 -13.19
N SER A 102 -8.79 12.41 -12.30
CA SER A 102 -9.78 11.35 -12.52
C SER A 102 -10.62 11.54 -13.78
N GLU A 103 -11.00 12.76 -14.11
CA GLU A 103 -11.78 13.08 -15.32
C GLU A 103 -10.96 12.85 -16.59
N ILE A 104 -9.66 13.21 -16.58
CA ILE A 104 -8.76 13.09 -17.74
C ILE A 104 -8.35 11.64 -17.95
N LEU A 105 -8.07 10.93 -16.86
CA LEU A 105 -7.70 9.52 -16.91
C LEU A 105 -8.87 8.64 -17.29
N ASN A 106 -10.08 9.00 -16.80
CA ASN A 106 -11.34 8.31 -17.07
C ASN A 106 -11.28 6.78 -16.87
N LEU A 107 -10.55 6.34 -15.83
CA LEU A 107 -10.26 4.92 -15.58
C LEU A 107 -11.53 4.08 -15.34
N SER A 108 -12.60 4.68 -14.85
CA SER A 108 -13.88 4.00 -14.60
C SER A 108 -14.63 3.60 -15.88
N LYS A 109 -14.30 4.22 -17.04
CA LYS A 109 -14.94 3.99 -18.33
C LYS A 109 -13.97 3.48 -19.39
N ILE A 110 -12.74 3.17 -19.03
CA ILE A 110 -11.72 2.68 -19.95
C ILE A 110 -12.10 1.31 -20.50
N SER A 111 -11.83 1.04 -21.78
CA SER A 111 -12.01 -0.29 -22.36
C SER A 111 -11.01 -1.28 -21.75
N LEU A 112 -11.36 -2.58 -21.71
CA LEU A 112 -10.44 -3.62 -21.26
C LEU A 112 -9.12 -3.61 -22.07
N THR A 113 -9.22 -3.43 -23.37
CA THR A 113 -8.06 -3.37 -24.28
C THR A 113 -7.13 -2.21 -23.94
N ASP A 114 -7.67 -1.04 -23.60
CA ASP A 114 -6.87 0.11 -23.24
C ASP A 114 -6.34 0.00 -21.79
N TYR A 115 -7.13 -0.58 -20.89
CA TYR A 115 -6.68 -0.88 -19.51
C TYR A 115 -5.43 -1.78 -19.51
N LEU A 116 -5.39 -2.81 -20.35
CA LEU A 116 -4.25 -3.72 -20.46
C LEU A 116 -2.98 -3.06 -21.02
N LYS A 117 -3.09 -1.88 -21.63
CA LYS A 117 -1.95 -1.10 -22.13
C LYS A 117 -1.43 -0.06 -21.13
N LEU A 118 -2.15 0.16 -20.05
CA LEU A 118 -1.71 1.11 -19.04
C LEU A 118 -0.46 0.61 -18.33
N THR A 119 0.49 1.52 -18.21
CA THR A 119 1.69 1.38 -17.38
C THR A 119 1.78 2.57 -16.43
N ASP A 120 2.55 2.46 -15.37
CA ASP A 120 2.79 3.58 -14.44
C ASP A 120 3.28 4.81 -15.19
N ASP A 121 4.27 4.64 -16.09
CA ASP A 121 4.81 5.74 -16.90
C ASP A 121 3.76 6.39 -17.80
N SER A 122 2.88 5.60 -18.42
CA SER A 122 1.84 6.14 -19.28
C SER A 122 0.81 6.98 -18.53
N ILE A 123 0.50 6.60 -17.30
CA ILE A 123 -0.40 7.35 -16.40
C ILE A 123 0.25 8.65 -15.97
N LEU A 124 1.49 8.59 -15.47
CA LEU A 124 2.24 9.75 -15.01
C LEU A 124 2.46 10.76 -16.14
N LEU A 125 2.81 10.28 -17.35
CA LEU A 125 2.95 11.12 -18.53
C LEU A 125 1.63 11.79 -18.91
N LYS A 126 0.52 11.07 -18.87
CA LYS A 126 -0.81 11.62 -19.16
C LYS A 126 -1.23 12.71 -18.20
N ILE A 127 -0.90 12.56 -16.91
CA ILE A 127 -1.14 13.60 -15.90
C ILE A 127 -0.23 14.81 -16.15
N SER A 128 1.05 14.59 -16.39
CA SER A 128 2.04 15.66 -16.63
C SER A 128 1.75 16.49 -17.86
N SER A 129 1.19 15.89 -18.91
CA SER A 129 0.84 16.57 -20.19
C SER A 129 -0.55 17.20 -20.18
N SER A 130 -1.33 17.04 -19.13
CA SER A 130 -2.70 17.56 -19.05
C SER A 130 -2.74 19.10 -19.00
N PRO A 131 -3.54 19.79 -19.83
CA PRO A 131 -3.54 21.25 -19.89
C PRO A 131 -4.15 21.95 -18.66
N ASN A 132 -5.01 21.28 -17.89
CA ASN A 132 -5.95 21.94 -16.96
C ASN A 132 -5.75 21.61 -15.48
N ASN A 133 -4.66 20.95 -15.08
CA ASN A 133 -4.48 20.53 -13.69
C ASN A 133 -3.06 20.75 -13.17
N GLU A 134 -2.72 22.03 -12.94
CA GLU A 134 -1.39 22.42 -12.51
C GLU A 134 -0.95 21.75 -11.20
N MET A 135 -1.88 21.57 -10.24
CA MET A 135 -1.56 20.92 -8.96
C MET A 135 -1.20 19.44 -9.15
N ALA A 136 -1.93 18.71 -10.00
CA ALA A 136 -1.59 17.30 -10.27
C ALA A 136 -0.26 17.18 -11.01
N LYS A 137 0.03 18.08 -11.96
CA LYS A 137 1.34 18.13 -12.64
C LYS A 137 2.47 18.39 -11.67
N GLU A 138 2.31 19.39 -10.80
CA GLU A 138 3.32 19.72 -9.79
C GLU A 138 3.57 18.53 -8.86
N MET A 139 2.52 17.84 -8.41
CA MET A 139 2.64 16.64 -7.59
C MET A 139 3.40 15.52 -8.31
N VAL A 140 3.07 15.24 -9.58
CA VAL A 140 3.76 14.21 -10.36
C VAL A 140 5.22 14.61 -10.61
N SER A 141 5.49 15.85 -10.97
CA SER A 141 6.87 16.35 -11.15
C SER A 141 7.68 16.20 -9.86
N ASN A 142 7.12 16.63 -8.75
CA ASN A 142 7.78 16.54 -7.44
C ASN A 142 7.97 15.07 -7.01
N TYR A 143 7.02 14.19 -7.32
CA TYR A 143 7.15 12.74 -7.08
C TYR A 143 8.31 12.14 -7.89
N LEU A 144 8.39 12.44 -9.19
CA LEU A 144 9.47 11.96 -10.07
C LEU A 144 10.84 12.53 -9.67
N ASP A 145 10.90 13.80 -9.27
CA ASP A 145 12.10 14.48 -8.79
C ASP A 145 12.48 14.10 -7.35
N ARG A 146 11.70 13.21 -6.69
CA ARG A 146 11.87 12.84 -5.28
C ARG A 146 11.77 14.02 -4.29
N LYS A 147 11.07 15.09 -4.66
CA LYS A 147 10.73 16.23 -3.82
C LYS A 147 9.42 15.95 -3.06
N LEU A 148 9.46 14.96 -2.19
CA LEU A 148 8.27 14.46 -1.51
C LEU A 148 7.77 15.43 -0.43
N LEU A 149 6.47 15.34 -0.13
CA LEU A 149 5.88 16.03 1.00
C LEU A 149 6.61 15.63 2.29
N LYS A 150 6.73 16.58 3.21
CA LYS A 150 7.38 16.32 4.51
C LYS A 150 6.31 16.11 5.58
N CYS A 151 6.45 15.03 6.32
CA CYS A 151 5.65 14.80 7.50
C CYS A 151 6.02 15.82 8.56
N VAL A 152 5.10 16.71 8.93
CA VAL A 152 5.29 17.75 9.94
C VAL A 152 4.76 17.34 11.31
N TYR A 153 3.87 16.34 11.34
CA TYR A 153 3.30 15.79 12.56
C TYR A 153 2.92 14.33 12.37
N GLU A 154 3.28 13.50 13.31
CA GLU A 154 2.93 12.09 13.35
C GLU A 154 2.53 11.70 14.77
N ARG A 155 1.48 10.92 14.91
CA ARG A 155 1.03 10.40 16.20
C ARG A 155 0.53 8.97 16.07
N PHE A 156 1.06 8.10 16.91
CA PHE A 156 0.49 6.77 17.10
C PHE A 156 -0.78 6.88 17.95
N VAL A 157 -1.86 6.30 17.45
CA VAL A 157 -3.15 6.23 18.16
C VAL A 157 -3.45 4.79 18.54
N ARG A 158 -3.97 4.58 19.75
CA ARG A 158 -4.40 3.24 20.17
C ARG A 158 -5.79 2.97 19.59
N LYS A 159 -6.11 1.69 19.35
CA LYS A 159 -7.42 1.25 18.82
C LYS A 159 -8.63 1.77 19.63
N ARG A 160 -8.42 2.18 20.87
CA ARG A 160 -9.46 2.77 21.76
C ARG A 160 -9.63 4.29 21.59
N ASP A 161 -8.72 4.96 20.92
CA ASP A 161 -8.80 6.40 20.73
C ASP A 161 -9.86 6.73 19.67
N ASN A 162 -10.58 7.84 19.88
CA ASN A 162 -11.63 8.29 18.97
C ASN A 162 -11.12 8.58 17.54
N PHE A 163 -9.82 8.74 17.37
CA PHE A 163 -9.17 8.95 16.07
C PHE A 163 -9.23 7.72 15.14
N THR A 164 -9.37 6.51 15.69
CA THR A 164 -9.50 5.27 14.86
C THR A 164 -10.86 5.18 14.15
N LYS A 165 -11.81 6.05 14.48
CA LYS A 165 -13.15 6.13 13.89
C LYS A 165 -13.35 7.36 13.01
N LEU A 166 -12.27 8.01 12.57
CA LEU A 166 -12.38 9.14 11.67
C LEU A 166 -12.89 8.65 10.32
N ASN A 167 -14.13 9.02 9.98
CA ASN A 167 -14.64 8.89 8.63
C ASN A 167 -14.05 10.00 7.74
N ARG A 168 -14.26 9.91 6.43
CA ARG A 168 -13.73 10.88 5.45
C ARG A 168 -14.16 12.32 5.79
N ASP A 169 -15.38 12.52 6.23
CA ASP A 169 -15.91 13.86 6.54
C ASP A 169 -15.18 14.51 7.71
N LYS A 170 -14.90 13.73 8.78
CA LYS A 170 -14.14 14.21 9.94
C LYS A 170 -12.67 14.48 9.62
N ILE A 171 -12.06 13.68 8.74
CA ILE A 171 -10.69 13.94 8.25
C ILE A 171 -10.66 15.26 7.50
N GLU A 172 -11.64 15.50 6.63
CA GLU A 172 -11.75 16.73 5.86
C GLU A 172 -12.02 17.94 6.76
N GLU A 173 -12.91 17.84 7.72
CA GLU A 173 -13.16 18.89 8.70
C GLU A 173 -11.89 19.25 9.47
N LEU A 174 -11.13 18.24 9.92
CA LEU A 174 -9.86 18.45 10.61
C LEU A 174 -8.83 19.12 9.70
N ARG A 175 -8.71 18.70 8.45
CA ARG A 175 -7.83 19.29 7.44
C ARG A 175 -8.12 20.79 7.26
N LEU A 176 -9.38 21.14 7.08
CA LEU A 176 -9.83 22.54 6.93
C LEU A 176 -9.56 23.36 8.21
N LYS A 177 -9.75 22.76 9.37
CA LYS A 177 -9.46 23.43 10.65
C LYS A 177 -7.96 23.71 10.79
N ILE A 178 -7.10 22.77 10.43
CA ILE A 178 -5.64 22.95 10.45
C ILE A 178 -5.26 24.06 9.46
N ALA A 179 -5.79 24.06 8.25
CA ALA A 179 -5.53 25.08 7.23
C ALA A 179 -5.83 26.48 7.76
N ARG A 180 -6.99 26.68 8.37
CA ARG A 180 -7.39 27.98 8.96
C ARG A 180 -6.47 28.41 10.09
N LEU A 181 -6.13 27.49 11.01
CA LEU A 181 -5.29 27.82 12.18
C LEU A 181 -3.84 28.10 11.80
N SER A 182 -3.32 27.45 10.76
CA SER A 182 -1.95 27.62 10.29
C SER A 182 -1.78 28.70 9.23
N ASN A 183 -2.87 29.26 8.72
CA ASN A 183 -2.90 30.18 7.58
C ASN A 183 -2.19 29.64 6.34
N ILE A 184 -2.36 28.33 6.09
CA ILE A 184 -1.82 27.62 4.93
C ILE A 184 -2.99 27.26 4.01
N ASP A 185 -2.76 27.33 2.69
CA ASP A 185 -3.74 26.89 1.70
C ASP A 185 -4.14 25.44 1.99
N GLU A 186 -5.43 25.19 2.10
CA GLU A 186 -6.00 23.87 2.39
C GLU A 186 -5.54 22.79 1.40
N LYS A 187 -5.29 23.15 0.15
CA LYS A 187 -4.79 22.26 -0.90
C LYS A 187 -3.37 21.75 -0.66
N LYS A 188 -2.63 22.39 0.25
CA LYS A 188 -1.25 22.02 0.62
C LYS A 188 -1.16 21.19 1.90
N ILE A 189 -2.30 20.88 2.51
CA ILE A 189 -2.37 20.08 3.75
C ILE A 189 -2.97 18.71 3.43
N PHE A 190 -2.23 17.68 3.76
CA PHE A 190 -2.62 16.29 3.58
C PHE A 190 -2.68 15.61 4.95
N LEU A 191 -3.79 14.94 5.22
CA LEU A 191 -3.96 14.08 6.39
C LEU A 191 -4.01 12.63 5.92
N ASP A 192 -3.09 11.85 6.40
CA ASP A 192 -3.00 10.44 6.12
C ASP A 192 -3.23 9.63 7.41
N THR A 193 -4.05 8.60 7.31
CA THR A 193 -4.34 7.68 8.42
C THR A 193 -4.17 6.26 7.91
N TYR A 194 -3.30 5.50 8.55
CA TYR A 194 -3.01 4.12 8.20
C TYR A 194 -2.90 3.24 9.46
N GLY A 195 -3.19 1.96 9.32
CA GLY A 195 -3.12 1.01 10.43
C GLY A 195 -3.80 -0.30 10.12
#